data_a4c1fbb12d8a460966784677348a5a59
#
_entry.id   a4c1fbb12d8a460966784677348a5a59
#
_cell.length_a   1.000
_cell.length_b   1.000
_cell.length_c   1.000
_cell.angle_alpha   90.00
_cell.angle_beta   90.00
_cell.angle_gamma   90.00
#
_symmetry.space_group_name_H-M   'P 1'
#
loop_
_entity.id
_entity.type
_entity.pdbx_description
1 polymer ?
#
loop_
_entity_poly.entity_id
_entity_poly.type
_entity_poly.pdbx_seq_one_letter_code
_entity_poly.pdbx_strand_id
1 'polypeptide(L)'
;MDNKWEELYDEAKQVLKPRDVSKIIEAGGVAAAVESISGKIYVGVCVDTACTLGVCAERNAIFNMITNGEDAIKRVIAIDGDGKAIPPCGACREFMTQLMPEEYRKIEIMMDYENERIVTLGDLTPEWWI
;
A
#
# COMPACT_ATOMS: atom_id res chain seq x y z
N MET A 1 -19.26 -6.69 0.49
CA MET A 1 -18.00 -6.07 0.05
C MET A 1 -17.56 -6.69 -1.26
N ASP A 2 -16.88 -5.92 -2.11
CA ASP A 2 -16.35 -6.39 -3.38
C ASP A 2 -15.30 -7.49 -3.14
N ASN A 3 -15.38 -8.59 -3.90
CA ASN A 3 -14.44 -9.72 -3.78
C ASN A 3 -12.98 -9.32 -3.99
N LYS A 4 -12.72 -8.25 -4.74
CA LYS A 4 -11.36 -7.80 -4.98
C LYS A 4 -10.70 -7.28 -3.69
N TRP A 5 -11.46 -6.63 -2.81
CA TRP A 5 -10.93 -6.20 -1.52
C TRP A 5 -10.55 -7.38 -0.64
N GLU A 6 -11.34 -8.44 -0.70
CA GLU A 6 -11.04 -9.70 0.00
C GLU A 6 -9.75 -10.33 -0.52
N GLU A 7 -9.59 -10.38 -1.84
CA GLU A 7 -8.35 -10.88 -2.45
C GLU A 7 -7.14 -10.05 -2.04
N LEU A 8 -7.26 -8.72 -2.05
CA LEU A 8 -6.19 -7.82 -1.64
C LEU A 8 -5.81 -8.05 -0.18
N TYR A 9 -6.81 -8.16 0.69
CA TYR A 9 -6.59 -8.45 2.11
C TYR A 9 -5.86 -9.77 2.31
N ASP A 10 -6.32 -10.81 1.65
CA ASP A 10 -5.72 -12.15 1.76
C ASP A 10 -4.28 -12.17 1.25
N GLU A 11 -4.00 -11.50 0.13
CA GLU A 11 -2.65 -11.42 -0.42
C GLU A 11 -1.70 -10.67 0.54
N ALA A 12 -2.15 -9.56 1.11
CA ALA A 12 -1.37 -8.83 2.12
C ALA A 12 -1.13 -9.69 3.35
N LYS A 13 -2.15 -10.41 3.81
CA LYS A 13 -2.07 -11.27 4.98
C LYS A 13 -1.03 -12.37 4.82
N GLN A 14 -0.89 -12.93 3.63
CA GLN A 14 0.07 -14.00 3.35
C GLN A 14 1.51 -13.56 3.54
N VAL A 15 1.83 -12.28 3.30
CA VAL A 15 3.19 -11.77 3.45
C VAL A 15 3.42 -11.03 4.75
N LEU A 16 2.38 -10.87 5.58
CA LEU A 16 2.47 -10.24 6.89
C LEU A 16 3.18 -11.18 7.86
N LYS A 17 4.51 -11.10 7.89
CA LYS A 17 5.35 -11.98 8.73
C LYS A 17 6.49 -11.14 9.31
N PRO A 18 6.29 -10.53 10.49
CA PRO A 18 7.37 -9.78 11.14
C PRO A 18 8.60 -10.66 11.36
N ARG A 19 9.76 -10.19 10.94
CA ARG A 19 11.00 -10.94 11.09
C ARG A 19 12.22 -10.03 11.06
N ASP A 20 13.31 -10.53 11.66
CA ASP A 20 14.62 -9.92 11.53
C ASP A 20 15.24 -10.41 10.21
N VAL A 21 15.64 -9.47 9.37
CA VAL A 21 16.38 -9.78 8.14
C VAL A 21 17.87 -9.81 8.44
N SER A 22 18.33 -8.91 9.32
CA SER A 22 19.71 -8.84 9.79
C SER A 22 19.69 -8.27 11.20
N LYS A 23 20.86 -8.01 11.80
CA LYS A 23 20.96 -7.36 13.12
C LYS A 23 20.39 -5.95 13.13
N ILE A 24 20.29 -5.31 11.96
CA ILE A 24 19.87 -3.91 11.83
C ILE A 24 18.55 -3.78 11.09
N ILE A 25 18.20 -4.72 10.22
CA ILE A 25 17.02 -4.64 9.36
C ILE A 25 15.93 -5.57 9.83
N GLU A 26 14.73 -5.02 10.02
CA GLU A 26 13.50 -5.78 10.28
C GLU A 26 12.54 -5.59 9.11
N ALA A 27 11.67 -6.56 8.89
CA ALA A 27 10.69 -6.48 7.82
C ALA A 27 9.39 -7.20 8.19
N GLY A 28 8.30 -6.87 7.49
CA GLY A 28 7.06 -7.64 7.56
C GLY A 28 6.10 -7.29 8.67
N GLY A 29 6.34 -6.22 9.42
CA GLY A 29 5.42 -5.76 10.46
C GLY A 29 4.17 -5.08 9.91
N VAL A 30 4.23 -4.59 8.69
CA VAL A 30 3.10 -4.07 7.92
C VAL A 30 3.18 -4.68 6.54
N ALA A 31 2.04 -5.06 5.99
CA ALA A 31 1.96 -5.61 4.63
C ALA A 31 0.94 -4.83 3.82
N ALA A 32 1.18 -4.68 2.55
CA ALA A 32 0.28 -3.99 1.65
C ALA A 32 0.04 -4.78 0.38
N ALA A 33 -1.12 -4.56 -0.22
CA ALA A 33 -1.46 -5.07 -1.53
C ALA A 33 -2.03 -3.93 -2.37
N VAL A 34 -1.57 -3.83 -3.60
CA VAL A 34 -2.10 -2.87 -4.56
C VAL A 34 -2.70 -3.63 -5.74
N GLU A 35 -3.84 -3.15 -6.21
CA GLU A 35 -4.44 -3.64 -7.45
C GLU A 35 -4.11 -2.63 -8.54
N SER A 36 -3.49 -3.09 -9.62
CA SER A 36 -3.24 -2.25 -10.79
C SER A 36 -4.53 -2.09 -11.61
N ILE A 37 -4.52 -1.14 -12.53
CA ILE A 37 -5.65 -0.94 -13.44
C ILE A 37 -5.95 -2.21 -14.25
N SER A 38 -4.94 -3.05 -14.52
CA SER A 38 -5.14 -4.31 -15.24
C SER A 38 -5.82 -5.39 -14.40
N GLY A 39 -5.98 -5.17 -13.09
CA GLY A 39 -6.58 -6.14 -12.17
C GLY A 39 -5.57 -7.06 -11.49
N LYS A 40 -4.28 -6.93 -11.75
CA LYS A 40 -3.25 -7.72 -11.07
C LYS A 40 -2.96 -7.15 -9.69
N ILE A 41 -2.61 -8.02 -8.76
CA ILE A 41 -2.29 -7.66 -7.39
C ILE A 41 -0.78 -7.78 -7.16
N TYR A 42 -0.21 -6.76 -6.55
CA TYR A 42 1.20 -6.74 -6.16
C TYR A 42 1.29 -6.48 -4.66
N VAL A 43 2.18 -7.20 -3.99
CA VAL A 43 2.34 -7.08 -2.54
C VAL A 43 3.71 -6.56 -2.18
N GLY A 44 3.79 -5.99 -0.98
CA GLY A 44 5.04 -5.55 -0.39
C GLY A 44 4.90 -5.49 1.11
N VAL A 45 6.03 -5.57 1.81
CA VAL A 45 6.08 -5.41 3.26
C VAL A 45 6.95 -4.22 3.60
N CYS A 46 6.76 -3.67 4.81
CA CYS A 46 7.66 -2.63 5.30
C CYS A 46 9.04 -3.22 5.55
N VAL A 47 10.06 -2.42 5.26
CA VAL A 47 11.45 -2.75 5.56
C VAL A 47 12.00 -1.62 6.41
N ASP A 48 12.36 -1.93 7.66
CA ASP A 48 12.80 -0.95 8.64
C ASP A 48 14.32 -1.04 8.80
N THR A 49 14.98 0.09 8.67
CA THR A 49 16.45 0.15 8.64
C THR A 49 16.94 1.32 9.46
N ALA A 50 18.26 1.46 9.56
CA ALA A 50 18.87 2.68 10.01
C ALA A 50 19.03 3.65 8.83
N CYS A 51 19.32 4.92 9.14
CA CYS A 51 19.68 5.96 8.14
C CYS A 51 18.58 6.24 7.10
N THR A 52 17.33 6.08 7.46
CA THR A 52 16.17 6.35 6.57
C THR A 52 16.17 5.58 5.25
N LEU A 53 16.88 4.45 5.19
CA LEU A 53 16.94 3.63 3.97
C LEU A 53 15.72 2.75 3.76
N GLY A 54 14.88 2.60 4.81
CA GLY A 54 13.72 1.73 4.75
C GLY A 54 12.59 2.26 3.87
N VAL A 55 11.55 1.44 3.74
CA VAL A 55 10.40 1.77 2.91
C VAL A 55 9.12 1.25 3.56
N CYS A 56 8.02 1.99 3.41
CA CYS A 56 6.70 1.54 3.84
C CYS A 56 6.20 0.41 2.94
N ALA A 57 5.32 -0.43 3.47
CA ALA A 57 4.76 -1.56 2.74
C ALA A 57 4.08 -1.14 1.44
N GLU A 58 3.34 -0.04 1.46
CA GLU A 58 2.61 0.44 0.27
C GLU A 58 3.56 0.79 -0.86
N ARG A 59 4.63 1.56 -0.57
CA ARG A 59 5.62 1.89 -1.62
C ARG A 59 6.35 0.67 -2.12
N ASN A 60 6.64 -0.29 -1.24
CA ASN A 60 7.29 -1.53 -1.67
C ASN A 60 6.39 -2.33 -2.63
N ALA A 61 5.08 -2.40 -2.34
CA ALA A 61 4.11 -3.03 -3.25
C ALA A 61 4.05 -2.28 -4.59
N ILE A 62 4.07 -0.95 -4.55
CA ILE A 62 4.07 -0.12 -5.77
C ILE A 62 5.35 -0.31 -6.57
N PHE A 63 6.50 -0.42 -5.91
CA PHE A 63 7.77 -0.70 -6.57
C PHE A 63 7.72 -2.04 -7.29
N ASN A 64 7.11 -3.06 -6.66
CA ASN A 64 6.90 -4.36 -7.27
C ASN A 64 6.03 -4.24 -8.54
N MET A 65 4.95 -3.49 -8.45
CA MET A 65 4.08 -3.20 -9.60
C MET A 65 4.85 -2.55 -10.75
N ILE A 66 5.63 -1.51 -10.43
CA ILE A 66 6.45 -0.80 -11.42
C ILE A 66 7.49 -1.72 -12.05
N THR A 67 8.14 -2.55 -11.22
CA THR A 67 9.12 -3.52 -11.69
C THR A 67 8.51 -4.48 -12.73
N ASN A 68 7.23 -4.80 -12.57
CA ASN A 68 6.51 -5.68 -13.47
C ASN A 68 5.85 -4.94 -14.65
N GLY A 69 6.22 -3.68 -14.86
CA GLY A 69 5.81 -2.94 -16.06
C GLY A 69 4.48 -2.21 -15.97
N GLU A 70 3.88 -2.12 -14.79
CA GLU A 70 2.62 -1.41 -14.60
C GLU A 70 2.84 -0.10 -13.83
N ASP A 71 2.01 0.88 -14.09
CA ASP A 71 2.21 2.24 -13.58
C ASP A 71 0.95 2.93 -13.06
N ALA A 72 -0.16 2.22 -12.97
CA ALA A 72 -1.44 2.81 -12.54
C ALA A 72 -2.13 1.92 -11.51
N ILE A 73 -2.52 2.53 -10.40
CA ILE A 73 -3.14 1.88 -9.24
C ILE A 73 -4.64 2.11 -9.27
N LYS A 74 -5.40 1.06 -8.98
CA LYS A 74 -6.84 1.14 -8.77
C LYS A 74 -7.19 1.18 -7.27
N ARG A 75 -6.60 0.28 -6.47
CA ARG A 75 -6.92 0.11 -5.05
C ARG A 75 -5.68 -0.22 -4.23
N VAL A 76 -5.70 0.22 -2.98
CA VAL A 76 -4.60 -0.04 -2.03
C VAL A 76 -5.17 -0.44 -0.68
N ILE A 77 -4.59 -1.48 -0.07
CA ILE A 77 -4.81 -1.81 1.34
C ILE A 77 -3.46 -2.05 2.00
N ALA A 78 -3.31 -1.54 3.22
CA ALA A 78 -2.19 -1.89 4.09
C ALA A 78 -2.73 -2.36 5.42
N ILE A 79 -2.11 -3.38 5.99
CA ILE A 79 -2.54 -3.96 7.26
C ILE A 79 -1.38 -4.01 8.25
N ASP A 80 -1.70 -3.73 9.52
CA ASP A 80 -0.71 -3.79 10.61
C ASP A 80 -0.53 -5.22 11.11
N GLY A 81 0.30 -5.38 12.16
CA GLY A 81 0.60 -6.69 12.74
C GLY A 81 -0.60 -7.44 13.30
N ASP A 82 -1.69 -6.74 13.60
CA ASP A 82 -2.94 -7.34 14.06
C ASP A 82 -3.91 -7.62 12.88
N GLY A 83 -3.49 -7.36 11.66
CA GLY A 83 -4.31 -7.55 10.48
C GLY A 83 -5.37 -6.47 10.27
N LYS A 84 -5.22 -5.32 10.91
CA LYS A 84 -6.14 -4.19 10.74
C LYS A 84 -5.65 -3.26 9.65
N ALA A 85 -6.59 -2.80 8.81
CA ALA A 85 -6.27 -1.84 7.78
C ALA A 85 -5.81 -0.51 8.41
N ILE A 86 -4.79 0.08 7.83
CA ILE A 86 -4.25 1.36 8.27
C ILE A 86 -4.16 2.32 7.08
N PRO A 87 -4.30 3.63 7.31
CA PRO A 87 -4.14 4.60 6.24
C PRO A 87 -2.68 4.70 5.79
N PRO A 88 -2.42 5.06 4.53
CA PRO A 88 -1.05 5.26 4.06
C PRO A 88 -0.42 6.48 4.71
N CYS A 89 0.88 6.40 4.99
CA CYS A 89 1.62 7.53 5.53
C CYS A 89 1.76 8.65 4.50
N GLY A 90 2.21 9.82 4.95
CA GLY A 90 2.37 10.97 4.06
C GLY A 90 3.29 10.71 2.87
N ALA A 91 4.39 9.98 3.08
CA ALA A 91 5.33 9.65 2.01
C ALA A 91 4.68 8.76 0.95
N CYS A 92 3.85 7.79 1.37
CA CYS A 92 3.14 6.91 0.43
C CYS A 92 2.05 7.68 -0.32
N ARG A 93 1.36 8.61 0.34
CA ARG A 93 0.37 9.47 -0.33
C ARG A 93 1.05 10.33 -1.38
N GLU A 94 2.18 10.94 -1.03
CA GLU A 94 2.95 11.76 -1.96
C GLU A 94 3.42 10.93 -3.15
N PHE A 95 3.93 9.73 -2.91
CA PHE A 95 4.39 8.86 -4.00
C PHE A 95 3.27 8.54 -4.98
N MET A 96 2.09 8.20 -4.46
CA MET A 96 0.94 7.86 -5.32
C MET A 96 0.46 9.06 -6.13
N THR A 97 0.50 10.27 -5.57
CA THR A 97 0.15 11.48 -6.33
C THR A 97 1.14 11.74 -7.46
N GLN A 98 2.43 11.54 -7.21
CA GLN A 98 3.46 11.71 -8.24
C GLN A 98 3.41 10.61 -9.30
N LEU A 99 3.02 9.40 -8.91
CA LEU A 99 2.86 8.28 -9.85
C LEU A 99 1.74 8.54 -10.85
N MET A 100 0.64 9.11 -10.37
CA MET A 100 -0.57 9.32 -11.18
C MET A 100 -1.07 10.76 -11.02
N PRO A 101 -0.30 11.76 -11.49
CA PRO A 101 -0.61 13.16 -11.19
C PRO A 101 -1.97 13.63 -11.69
N GLU A 102 -2.49 13.03 -12.75
CA GLU A 102 -3.79 13.41 -13.31
C GLU A 102 -4.96 12.58 -12.81
N GLU A 103 -4.68 11.38 -12.26
CA GLU A 103 -5.72 10.41 -11.88
C GLU A 103 -5.65 9.96 -10.42
N TYR A 104 -4.70 10.46 -9.64
CA TYR A 104 -4.50 9.98 -8.27
C TYR A 104 -5.76 10.08 -7.40
N ARG A 105 -6.61 11.06 -7.66
CA ARG A 105 -7.83 11.28 -6.85
C ARG A 105 -8.78 10.11 -6.85
N LYS A 106 -8.68 9.24 -7.87
CA LYS A 106 -9.57 8.09 -8.03
C LYS A 106 -9.07 6.83 -7.33
N ILE A 107 -7.83 6.81 -6.86
CA ILE A 107 -7.28 5.63 -6.18
C ILE A 107 -8.10 5.36 -4.92
N GLU A 108 -8.61 4.13 -4.79
CA GLU A 108 -9.38 3.73 -3.61
C GLU A 108 -8.46 3.20 -2.53
N ILE A 109 -8.68 3.65 -1.31
CA ILE A 109 -7.88 3.31 -0.14
C ILE A 109 -8.80 2.66 0.90
N MET A 110 -8.46 1.45 1.35
CA MET A 110 -9.18 0.80 2.44
C MET A 110 -8.71 1.36 3.77
N MET A 111 -9.60 2.03 4.47
CA MET A 111 -9.30 2.64 5.78
C MET A 111 -9.67 1.72 6.93
N ASP A 112 -10.74 0.94 6.78
CA ASP A 112 -11.22 0.01 7.81
C ASP A 112 -11.86 -1.18 7.10
N TYR A 113 -11.18 -2.31 7.14
CA TYR A 113 -11.61 -3.50 6.42
C TYR A 113 -12.90 -4.11 7.02
N GLU A 114 -12.98 -4.18 8.36
CA GLU A 114 -14.13 -4.79 9.03
C GLU A 114 -15.42 -3.98 8.80
N ASN A 115 -15.32 -2.67 8.80
CA ASN A 115 -16.48 -1.78 8.61
C ASN A 115 -16.63 -1.32 7.16
N GLU A 116 -15.82 -1.85 6.26
CA GLU A 116 -15.87 -1.55 4.82
C GLU A 116 -15.77 -0.06 4.52
N ARG A 117 -14.89 0.65 5.25
CA ARG A 117 -14.70 2.07 5.04
C ARG A 117 -13.62 2.31 4.00
N ILE A 118 -14.04 2.74 2.84
CA ILE A 118 -13.18 3.03 1.69
C ILE A 118 -13.25 4.53 1.42
N VAL A 119 -12.09 5.14 1.21
CA VAL A 119 -11.99 6.54 0.77
C VAL A 119 -11.15 6.59 -0.49
N THR A 120 -11.04 7.76 -1.11
CA THR A 120 -10.13 7.94 -2.24
C THR A 120 -8.88 8.66 -1.79
N LEU A 121 -7.81 8.54 -2.57
CA LEU A 121 -6.61 9.32 -2.30
C LEU A 121 -6.89 10.82 -2.41
N GLY A 122 -7.85 11.21 -3.25
CA GLY A 122 -8.31 12.59 -3.32
C GLY A 122 -8.87 13.10 -1.99
N ASP A 123 -9.56 12.24 -1.25
CA ASP A 123 -10.05 12.59 0.10
C ASP A 123 -8.91 12.79 1.09
N LEU A 124 -7.84 12.01 0.95
CA LEU A 124 -6.69 12.07 1.86
C LEU A 124 -5.66 13.12 1.46
N THR A 125 -5.71 13.59 0.22
CA THR A 125 -4.78 14.59 -0.31
C THR A 125 -5.58 15.62 -1.12
N PRO A 126 -6.42 16.41 -0.42
CA PRO A 126 -7.35 17.31 -1.11
C PRO A 126 -6.68 18.49 -1.82
N GLU A 127 -5.54 18.94 -1.31
CA GLU A 127 -4.79 20.05 -1.86
C GLU A 127 -3.34 19.64 -2.07
N TRP A 128 -3.04 19.20 -3.29
CA TRP A 128 -1.70 18.76 -3.64
C TRP A 128 -0.88 19.96 -4.16
N TRP A 129 0.39 19.98 -3.85
CA TRP A 129 1.27 21.14 -4.05
C TRP A 129 1.67 21.40 -5.51
N ILE A 130 1.47 20.47 -6.44
CA ILE A 130 1.78 20.67 -7.88
C ILE A 130 0.51 20.89 -8.74
#